data_1194e1d6abbe3dc10df08f227f1fc850
#
_entry.id   1194e1d6abbe3dc10df08f227f1fc850
#
_cell.length_a   1.000
_cell.length_b   1.000
_cell.length_c   1.000
_cell.angle_alpha   90.00
_cell.angle_beta   90.00
_cell.angle_gamma   90.00
#
_symmetry.space_group_name_H-M   'P 1'
#
loop_
_entity.id
_entity.type
_entity.pdbx_description
1 polymer ?
#
loop_
_entity_poly.entity_id
_entity_poly.type
_entity_poly.pdbx_seq_one_letter_code
_entity_poly.pdbx_strand_id
1 'polypeptide(L)'
;MNYYVYYKIESARLAALRGLVDSLFKEIEKQTGIRGRWMHRRDDPLTYMEVYEDVKDEKAFEALLEREGAKLGVPRKVERFVCA
;
A
#
# COMPACT_ATOMS: atom_id res chain seq x y z
N MET A 1 -2.98 -0.41 -14.90
CA MET A 1 -3.81 -0.10 -13.73
C MET A 1 -2.93 0.40 -12.59
N ASN A 2 -3.34 1.49 -11.95
CA ASN A 2 -2.60 2.06 -10.83
C ASN A 2 -3.45 1.96 -9.58
N TYR A 3 -2.82 1.60 -8.46
CA TYR A 3 -3.49 1.43 -7.18
C TYR A 3 -2.96 2.44 -6.18
N TYR A 4 -3.89 3.08 -5.48
CA TYR A 4 -3.60 4.05 -4.43
C TYR A 4 -4.30 3.56 -3.18
N VAL A 5 -3.51 3.23 -2.14
CA VAL A 5 -4.05 2.67 -0.90
C VAL A 5 -3.73 3.62 0.24
N TYR A 6 -4.74 4.19 0.86
CA TYR A 6 -4.49 5.16 1.91
C TYR A 6 -5.20 4.81 3.22
N TYR A 7 -4.60 5.26 4.31
CA TYR A 7 -5.04 4.95 5.65
C TYR A 7 -4.39 5.90 6.65
N LYS A 8 -4.95 5.93 7.85
CA LYS A 8 -4.38 6.72 8.94
C LYS A 8 -3.61 5.80 9.89
N ILE A 9 -2.49 6.31 10.39
CA ILE A 9 -1.67 5.61 11.39
C ILE A 9 -1.56 6.50 12.63
N GLU A 10 -1.92 5.97 13.78
CA GLU A 10 -1.67 6.67 15.04
C GLU A 10 -0.17 6.74 15.28
N SER A 11 0.32 7.89 15.76
CA SER A 11 1.75 8.11 15.92
C SER A 11 2.42 7.07 16.83
N ALA A 12 1.70 6.57 17.83
CA ALA A 12 2.22 5.53 18.73
C ALA A 12 2.48 4.19 18.01
N ARG A 13 1.84 3.96 16.85
CA ARG A 13 1.97 2.72 16.07
C ARG A 13 2.91 2.86 14.89
N LEU A 14 3.40 4.06 14.62
CA LEU A 14 4.14 4.35 13.39
C LEU A 14 5.38 3.47 13.23
N ALA A 15 6.18 3.32 14.28
CA ALA A 15 7.41 2.54 14.20
C ALA A 15 7.13 1.07 13.86
N ALA A 16 6.12 0.47 14.49
CA ALA A 16 5.75 -0.91 14.23
C ALA A 16 5.18 -1.08 12.82
N LEU A 17 4.32 -0.16 12.39
CA LEU A 17 3.71 -0.23 11.06
C LEU A 17 4.72 0.01 9.95
N ARG A 18 5.73 0.84 10.17
CA ARG A 18 6.80 1.04 9.19
C ARG A 18 7.49 -0.27 8.81
N GLY A 19 7.77 -1.12 9.80
CA GLY A 19 8.36 -2.44 9.54
C GLY A 19 7.42 -3.35 8.76
N LEU A 20 6.12 -3.31 9.08
CA LEU A 20 5.12 -4.11 8.37
C LEU A 20 4.94 -3.62 6.93
N VAL A 21 4.98 -2.33 6.69
CA VAL A 21 4.91 -1.77 5.33
C VAL A 21 6.13 -2.16 4.51
N ASP A 22 7.33 -2.12 5.11
CA ASP A 22 8.53 -2.59 4.43
C ASP A 22 8.40 -4.06 4.00
N SER A 23 7.88 -4.90 4.88
CA SER A 23 7.66 -6.32 4.57
C SER A 23 6.61 -6.49 3.47
N LEU A 24 5.56 -5.69 3.50
CA LEU A 24 4.52 -5.68 2.47
C LEU A 24 5.11 -5.34 1.10
N PHE A 25 5.89 -4.28 1.01
CA PHE A 25 6.53 -3.87 -0.25
C PHE A 25 7.49 -4.92 -0.78
N LYS A 26 8.27 -5.54 0.09
CA LYS A 26 9.20 -6.61 -0.31
C LYS A 26 8.45 -7.81 -0.87
N GLU A 27 7.36 -8.21 -0.25
CA GLU A 27 6.58 -9.35 -0.71
C GLU A 27 5.88 -9.07 -2.03
N ILE A 28 5.33 -7.87 -2.20
CA ILE A 28 4.71 -7.47 -3.47
C ILE A 28 5.74 -7.42 -4.58
N GLU A 29 6.90 -6.83 -4.35
CA GLU A 29 7.96 -6.76 -5.36
C GLU A 29 8.46 -8.16 -5.72
N LYS A 30 8.61 -9.03 -4.73
CA LYS A 30 9.05 -10.42 -4.96
C LYS A 30 8.08 -11.17 -5.87
N GLN A 31 6.79 -11.02 -5.66
CA GLN A 31 5.78 -11.78 -6.41
C GLN A 31 5.39 -11.16 -7.73
N THR A 32 5.48 -9.85 -7.88
CA THR A 32 4.95 -9.14 -9.06
C THR A 32 5.98 -8.31 -9.80
N GLY A 33 7.12 -8.02 -9.20
CA GLY A 33 8.08 -7.07 -9.75
C GLY A 33 7.66 -5.60 -9.57
N ILE A 34 6.49 -5.35 -9.00
CA ILE A 34 5.99 -3.99 -8.79
C ILE A 34 6.61 -3.41 -7.52
N ARG A 35 7.26 -2.25 -7.67
CA ARG A 35 7.86 -1.54 -6.54
C ARG A 35 6.91 -0.47 -6.03
N GLY A 36 6.42 -0.65 -4.81
CA GLY A 36 5.55 0.32 -4.17
C GLY A 36 6.30 1.53 -3.64
N ARG A 37 5.58 2.63 -3.51
CA ARG A 37 6.08 3.85 -2.87
C ARG A 37 5.18 4.18 -1.71
N TRP A 38 5.77 4.68 -0.61
CA TRP A 38 5.04 5.04 0.59
C TRP A 38 5.19 6.52 0.85
N MET A 39 4.05 7.23 0.95
CA MET A 39 4.01 8.67 1.13
C MET A 39 3.08 9.03 2.26
N HIS A 40 3.26 10.21 2.85
CA HIS A 40 2.26 10.75 3.76
C HIS A 40 1.77 12.09 3.23
N ARG A 41 0.56 12.46 3.65
CA ARG A 41 -0.02 13.72 3.24
C ARG A 41 0.79 14.87 3.85
N ARG A 42 1.03 15.91 3.06
CA ARG A 42 1.83 17.05 3.50
C ARG A 42 1.24 17.73 4.73
N ASP A 43 -0.08 17.93 4.75
CA ASP A 43 -0.77 18.69 5.79
C ASP A 43 -1.37 17.80 6.90
N ASP A 44 -1.21 16.49 6.76
CA ASP A 44 -1.66 15.51 7.77
C ASP A 44 -0.66 14.35 7.78
N PRO A 45 0.36 14.44 8.63
CA PRO A 45 1.44 13.45 8.64
C PRO A 45 1.02 12.08 9.15
N LEU A 46 -0.23 11.91 9.59
CA LEU A 46 -0.76 10.61 10.01
C LEU A 46 -1.51 9.90 8.89
N THR A 47 -1.76 10.58 7.76
CA THR A 47 -2.39 9.97 6.59
C THR A 47 -1.32 9.51 5.63
N TYR A 48 -1.26 8.20 5.39
CA TYR A 48 -0.27 7.55 4.54
C TYR A 48 -0.91 6.98 3.29
N MET A 49 -0.10 6.86 2.24
CA MET A 49 -0.54 6.30 0.97
C MET A 49 0.53 5.38 0.40
N GLU A 50 0.11 4.21 -0.04
CA GLU A 50 0.92 3.31 -0.87
C GLU A 50 0.53 3.52 -2.32
N VAL A 51 1.51 3.55 -3.21
CA VAL A 51 1.28 3.74 -4.64
C VAL A 51 1.91 2.59 -5.41
N TYR A 52 1.11 1.94 -6.25
CA TYR A 52 1.57 0.85 -7.13
C TYR A 52 1.13 1.16 -8.55
N GLU A 53 2.09 1.29 -9.45
CA GLU A 53 1.82 1.72 -10.83
C GLU A 53 2.11 0.60 -11.84
N ASP A 54 1.45 0.69 -12.99
CA ASP A 54 1.65 -0.24 -14.12
C ASP A 54 1.38 -1.70 -13.77
N VAL A 55 0.39 -1.93 -12.94
CA VAL A 55 -0.04 -3.29 -12.60
C VAL A 55 -0.79 -3.89 -13.79
N LYS A 56 -0.34 -5.07 -14.25
CA LYS A 56 -0.89 -5.73 -15.44
C LYS A 56 -1.92 -6.79 -15.12
N ASP A 57 -1.65 -7.61 -14.13
CA ASP A 57 -2.59 -8.64 -13.68
C ASP A 57 -3.38 -8.12 -12.48
N GLU A 58 -4.46 -7.42 -12.76
CA GLU A 58 -5.27 -6.75 -11.73
C GLU A 58 -5.83 -7.73 -10.70
N LYS A 59 -6.38 -8.84 -11.16
CA LYS A 59 -7.04 -9.79 -10.28
C LYS A 59 -6.07 -10.42 -9.29
N ALA A 60 -4.92 -10.86 -9.78
CA ALA A 60 -3.88 -11.44 -8.94
C ALA A 60 -3.30 -10.40 -7.98
N PHE A 61 -3.10 -9.18 -8.48
CA PHE A 61 -2.55 -8.09 -7.66
C PHE A 61 -3.50 -7.71 -6.54
N GLU A 62 -4.79 -7.59 -6.83
CA GLU A 62 -5.79 -7.22 -5.82
C GLU A 62 -5.88 -8.26 -4.72
N ALA A 63 -5.84 -9.54 -5.08
CA ALA A 63 -5.85 -10.63 -4.11
C ALA A 63 -4.61 -10.59 -3.21
N LEU A 64 -3.45 -10.35 -3.80
CA LEU A 64 -2.19 -10.23 -3.08
C LEU A 64 -2.19 -9.02 -2.14
N LEU A 65 -2.62 -7.88 -2.64
CA LEU A 65 -2.68 -6.63 -1.90
C LEU A 65 -3.61 -6.75 -0.68
N GLU A 66 -4.75 -7.39 -0.85
CA GLU A 66 -5.69 -7.63 0.23
C GLU A 66 -5.11 -8.58 1.28
N ARG A 67 -4.56 -9.71 0.85
CA ARG A 67 -4.02 -10.71 1.76
C ARG A 67 -2.83 -10.17 2.57
N GLU A 68 -1.87 -9.55 1.89
CA GLU A 68 -0.68 -9.04 2.56
C GLU A 68 -0.95 -7.76 3.33
N GLY A 69 -1.83 -6.91 2.81
CA GLY A 69 -2.21 -5.66 3.45
C GLY A 69 -2.99 -5.86 4.75
N ALA A 70 -3.73 -6.96 4.86
CA ALA A 70 -4.48 -7.28 6.08
C ALA A 70 -3.57 -7.40 7.31
N LYS A 71 -2.31 -7.73 7.11
CA LYS A 71 -1.33 -7.88 8.20
C LYS A 71 -1.01 -6.57 8.91
N LEU A 72 -1.32 -5.42 8.28
CA LEU A 72 -1.11 -4.13 8.90
C LEU A 72 -2.10 -3.85 10.03
N GLY A 73 -3.27 -4.48 10.02
CA GLY A 73 -4.26 -4.32 11.07
C GLY A 73 -4.89 -2.94 11.15
N VAL A 74 -4.94 -2.21 10.04
CA VAL A 74 -5.59 -0.90 9.95
C VAL A 74 -6.58 -0.90 8.80
N PRO A 75 -7.67 -0.10 8.87
CA PRO A 75 -8.58 0.05 7.75
C PRO A 75 -7.83 0.70 6.57
N ARG A 76 -7.92 0.08 5.41
CA ARG A 76 -7.22 0.51 4.20
C ARG A 76 -8.22 0.79 3.11
N LYS A 77 -8.08 1.94 2.46
CA LYS A 77 -8.96 2.34 1.35
C LYS A 77 -8.18 2.21 0.04
N VAL A 78 -8.71 1.40 -0.86
CA VAL A 78 -8.05 1.11 -2.14
C VAL A 78 -8.80 1.83 -3.25
N GLU A 79 -8.07 2.60 -4.06
CA GLU A 79 -8.61 3.23 -5.24
C GLU A 79 -7.83 2.81 -6.47
N ARG A 80 -8.55 2.67 -7.59
CA ARG A 80 -8.00 2.19 -8.86
C ARG A 80 -8.11 3.29 -9.88
N PHE A 81 -6.98 3.59 -10.55
CA PHE A 81 -6.96 4.61 -11.60
C PHE A 81 -6.27 4.05 -12.83
N VAL A 82 -6.81 4.39 -14.00
CA VAL A 82 -6.17 4.13 -15.29
C VAL A 82 -5.76 5.46 -15.90
N CYS A 83 -4.75 5.42 -16.76
CA CYS A 83 -4.34 6.61 -17.49
C CYS A 83 -5.45 7.05 -18.46
N ALA A 84 -5.77 8.33 -18.40
CA ALA A 84 -6.74 8.89 -19.32
C ALA A 84 -6.12 9.06 -20.71
#